data_e0bcd60924cb9789e9d2cf96e2357498
#
_entry.id   e0bcd60924cb9789e9d2cf96e2357498
#
_cell.length_a   1.000
_cell.length_b   1.000
_cell.length_c   1.000
_cell.angle_alpha   90.00
_cell.angle_beta   90.00
_cell.angle_gamma   90.00
#
_symmetry.space_group_name_H-M   'P 1'
#
loop_
_entity.id
_entity.type
_entity.pdbx_description
1 polymer ?
#
loop_
_entity_poly.entity_id
_entity_poly.type
_entity_poly.pdbx_seq_one_letter_code
_entity_poly.pdbx_strand_id
1 'polypeptide(L)'
;MGFILGTSQNASEAEPYNYPIDPVLKEKAYALENEFISKYCSPLTLKELHYKDIHIDYHGDTYLHTLIRGEEDLLKPNYNNKKILMILHGYQASSFIFYRMMPFLSDKFIVICPDLIGTGFSSRPKLKFTSNEQCIDFFVESIEKLRQKLNIEKFYICGHSLGGYFALNYAIKYPQYVENNIALMSPTGIGDPKKGGDSTENLYLGQRVLFSWTMGILFYLQPTSQSLSKNFFMANSTKKGEDDKFEISKEENLLIGQIRRMHFDYPPDLETCIFYIYRHPLPTPVKPLEDIIVEKIPEKNIIFIFGEEDWMDKFGTKRLHKKDKNKYKYYIIPNCGHRWPMEKVEEGAKIINENL
;
A
#
# COMPACT_ATOMS: atom_id res chain seq x y z
N MET A 1 -55.46 -27.89 7.82
CA MET A 1 -54.20 -28.12 7.10
C MET A 1 -53.33 -26.90 7.31
N GLY A 2 -52.45 -26.98 8.31
CA GLY A 2 -51.56 -25.85 8.65
C GLY A 2 -50.27 -26.00 7.87
N PHE A 3 -49.90 -24.95 7.14
CA PHE A 3 -48.55 -24.83 6.55
C PHE A 3 -47.60 -24.29 7.62
N ILE A 4 -46.69 -25.13 8.02
CA ILE A 4 -45.54 -24.76 8.85
C ILE A 4 -44.56 -24.00 7.96
N LEU A 5 -44.42 -22.69 8.18
CA LEU A 5 -43.33 -21.88 7.61
C LEU A 5 -42.05 -22.32 8.27
N GLY A 6 -41.20 -22.99 7.50
CA GLY A 6 -39.86 -23.33 7.90
C GLY A 6 -39.04 -22.03 8.09
N THR A 7 -38.53 -21.85 9.29
CA THR A 7 -37.55 -20.84 9.63
C THR A 7 -36.29 -21.07 8.78
N SER A 8 -35.95 -20.07 8.00
CA SER A 8 -34.66 -20.02 7.30
C SER A 8 -33.52 -20.14 8.34
N GLN A 9 -32.85 -21.28 8.33
CA GLN A 9 -31.60 -21.44 9.03
C GLN A 9 -30.61 -20.41 8.50
N ASN A 10 -30.10 -19.60 9.39
CA ASN A 10 -28.98 -18.71 9.14
C ASN A 10 -27.88 -19.52 8.40
N ALA A 11 -27.52 -19.04 7.22
CA ALA A 11 -26.27 -19.49 6.58
C ALA A 11 -25.17 -19.21 7.59
N SER A 12 -24.59 -20.26 8.18
CA SER A 12 -23.40 -20.16 9.01
C SER A 12 -22.34 -19.46 8.15
N GLU A 13 -21.92 -18.28 8.57
CA GLU A 13 -20.72 -17.65 8.01
C GLU A 13 -19.62 -18.71 8.09
N ALA A 14 -19.20 -19.21 6.92
CA ALA A 14 -18.08 -20.16 6.86
C ALA A 14 -16.88 -19.44 7.48
N GLU A 15 -16.29 -20.05 8.49
CA GLU A 15 -15.12 -19.47 9.14
C GLU A 15 -14.06 -19.13 8.08
N PRO A 16 -13.51 -17.93 8.13
CA PRO A 16 -12.51 -17.50 7.16
C PRO A 16 -11.29 -18.42 7.26
N TYR A 17 -11.01 -19.10 6.17
CA TYR A 17 -9.91 -20.04 6.09
C TYR A 17 -8.67 -19.35 5.54
N ASN A 18 -7.60 -19.30 6.34
CA ASN A 18 -6.30 -18.89 5.86
C ASN A 18 -5.64 -20.00 5.05
N TYR A 19 -5.02 -19.63 3.93
CA TYR A 19 -4.13 -20.56 3.25
C TYR A 19 -2.91 -20.85 4.13
N PRO A 20 -2.55 -22.12 4.35
CA PRO A 20 -1.33 -22.45 5.07
C PRO A 20 -0.12 -21.95 4.27
N ILE A 21 0.81 -21.32 4.96
CA ILE A 21 2.08 -20.89 4.40
C ILE A 21 3.10 -21.96 4.75
N ASP A 22 3.85 -22.44 3.76
CA ASP A 22 4.93 -23.41 3.96
C ASP A 22 5.98 -22.81 4.92
N PRO A 23 6.25 -23.44 6.08
CA PRO A 23 7.23 -22.94 7.05
C PRO A 23 8.64 -22.80 6.47
N VAL A 24 9.04 -23.69 5.55
CA VAL A 24 10.36 -23.63 4.90
C VAL A 24 10.45 -22.43 3.98
N LEU A 25 9.37 -22.13 3.26
CA LEU A 25 9.29 -20.93 2.42
C LEU A 25 9.35 -19.65 3.27
N LYS A 26 8.65 -19.64 4.40
CA LYS A 26 8.65 -18.53 5.36
C LYS A 26 10.04 -18.25 5.94
N GLU A 27 10.74 -19.32 6.38
CA GLU A 27 12.11 -19.21 6.90
C GLU A 27 13.08 -18.63 5.86
N LYS A 28 13.01 -19.12 4.61
CA LYS A 28 13.81 -18.58 3.51
C LYS A 28 13.51 -17.11 3.23
N ALA A 29 12.24 -16.70 3.28
CA ALA A 29 11.84 -15.31 3.11
C ALA A 29 12.51 -14.41 4.16
N TYR A 30 12.41 -14.79 5.42
CA TYR A 30 13.01 -14.03 6.52
C TYR A 30 14.54 -13.95 6.43
N ALA A 31 15.20 -15.04 6.02
CA ALA A 31 16.63 -15.03 5.80
C ALA A 31 17.04 -14.03 4.71
N LEU A 32 16.32 -13.98 3.60
CA LEU A 32 16.54 -13.03 2.51
C LEU A 32 16.30 -11.58 2.93
N GLU A 33 15.23 -11.32 3.66
CA GLU A 33 14.91 -9.97 4.16
C GLU A 33 15.95 -9.48 5.15
N ASN A 34 16.41 -10.33 6.06
CA ASN A 34 17.47 -9.99 7.01
C ASN A 34 18.83 -9.73 6.30
N GLU A 35 19.17 -10.55 5.30
CA GLU A 35 20.34 -10.31 4.45
C GLU A 35 20.23 -8.94 3.76
N PHE A 36 19.05 -8.65 3.22
CA PHE A 36 18.81 -7.42 2.50
C PHE A 36 18.90 -6.18 3.40
N ILE A 37 18.26 -6.20 4.56
CA ILE A 37 18.34 -5.09 5.54
C ILE A 37 19.78 -4.86 5.95
N SER A 38 20.51 -5.93 6.32
CA SER A 38 21.91 -5.84 6.76
C SER A 38 22.82 -5.22 5.71
N LYS A 39 22.52 -5.44 4.43
CA LYS A 39 23.37 -5.05 3.32
C LYS A 39 23.06 -3.66 2.76
N TYR A 40 21.78 -3.29 2.72
CA TYR A 40 21.29 -2.13 1.97
C TYR A 40 20.59 -1.06 2.82
N CYS A 41 20.37 -1.30 4.11
CA CYS A 41 19.75 -0.33 5.01
C CYS A 41 20.72 0.38 5.95
N SER A 42 22.03 0.36 5.64
CA SER A 42 23.03 1.12 6.41
C SER A 42 22.66 2.61 6.48
N PRO A 43 22.82 3.31 7.62
CA PRO A 43 23.50 2.83 8.84
C PRO A 43 22.65 2.01 9.82
N LEU A 44 21.39 1.72 9.53
CA LEU A 44 20.51 0.96 10.42
C LEU A 44 20.95 -0.50 10.53
N THR A 45 20.83 -1.05 11.71
CA THR A 45 21.12 -2.46 12.02
C THR A 45 19.84 -3.27 12.08
N LEU A 46 19.94 -4.61 12.06
CA LEU A 46 18.79 -5.51 12.26
C LEU A 46 18.11 -5.32 13.63
N LYS A 47 18.79 -4.73 14.61
CA LYS A 47 18.18 -4.39 15.89
C LYS A 47 17.26 -3.19 15.78
N GLU A 48 17.61 -2.23 14.93
CA GLU A 48 16.85 -0.99 14.73
C GLU A 48 15.74 -1.14 13.67
N LEU A 49 15.99 -1.97 12.66
CA LEU A 49 15.08 -2.22 11.54
C LEU A 49 14.98 -3.72 11.30
N HIS A 50 13.79 -4.29 11.44
CA HIS A 50 13.54 -5.71 11.28
C HIS A 50 12.10 -6.00 10.88
N TYR A 51 11.86 -7.23 10.45
CA TYR A 51 10.52 -7.72 10.19
C TYR A 51 9.95 -8.49 11.38
N LYS A 52 8.64 -8.36 11.56
CA LYS A 52 7.88 -9.10 12.59
C LYS A 52 6.48 -9.44 12.10
N ASP A 53 6.03 -10.65 12.39
CA ASP A 53 4.63 -11.03 12.21
C ASP A 53 3.81 -10.56 13.40
N ILE A 54 2.85 -9.68 13.15
CA ILE A 54 1.95 -9.16 14.17
C ILE A 54 0.59 -9.79 13.98
N HIS A 55 0.23 -10.68 14.88
CA HIS A 55 -1.08 -11.32 14.89
C HIS A 55 -2.17 -10.33 15.27
N ILE A 56 -3.16 -10.17 14.40
CA ILE A 56 -4.21 -9.15 14.52
C ILE A 56 -5.59 -9.73 14.83
N ASP A 57 -5.71 -11.06 14.92
CA ASP A 57 -6.96 -11.78 15.23
C ASP A 57 -8.15 -11.27 14.38
N TYR A 58 -7.93 -11.17 13.07
CA TYR A 58 -8.90 -10.66 12.10
C TYR A 58 -9.16 -11.69 11.01
N HIS A 59 -10.41 -12.16 10.90
CA HIS A 59 -10.75 -13.31 10.06
C HIS A 59 -9.92 -14.56 10.37
N GLY A 60 -9.97 -15.00 11.63
CA GLY A 60 -9.19 -16.12 12.15
C GLY A 60 -7.79 -15.72 12.62
N ASP A 61 -6.89 -16.70 12.75
CA ASP A 61 -5.48 -16.46 13.11
C ASP A 61 -4.74 -15.84 11.91
N THR A 62 -4.81 -14.53 11.79
CA THR A 62 -4.13 -13.75 10.77
C THR A 62 -3.04 -12.89 11.37
N TYR A 63 -1.98 -12.68 10.61
CA TYR A 63 -0.92 -11.74 10.96
C TYR A 63 -0.60 -10.82 9.77
N LEU A 64 -0.08 -9.64 10.11
CA LEU A 64 0.56 -8.75 9.15
C LEU A 64 2.08 -8.83 9.32
N HIS A 65 2.77 -9.23 8.25
CA HIS A 65 4.21 -9.18 8.17
C HIS A 65 4.65 -7.72 8.10
N THR A 66 5.37 -7.25 9.10
CA THR A 66 5.54 -5.81 9.31
C THR A 66 7.00 -5.46 9.44
N LEU A 67 7.49 -4.55 8.59
CA LEU A 67 8.80 -3.92 8.75
C LEU A 67 8.70 -2.81 9.79
N ILE A 68 9.50 -2.90 10.86
CA ILE A 68 9.46 -1.97 11.99
C ILE A 68 10.83 -1.35 12.19
N ARG A 69 10.87 -0.01 12.34
CA ARG A 69 12.01 0.74 12.82
C ARG A 69 11.69 1.34 14.19
N GLY A 70 12.48 0.97 15.21
CA GLY A 70 12.33 1.51 16.55
C GLY A 70 11.32 0.76 17.42
N GLU A 71 11.17 -0.57 17.29
CA GLU A 71 10.26 -1.37 18.10
C GLU A 71 10.53 -1.24 19.60
N GLU A 72 11.81 -1.16 20.02
CA GLU A 72 12.17 -1.00 21.44
C GLU A 72 11.55 0.27 22.06
N ASP A 73 11.39 1.33 21.26
CA ASP A 73 10.75 2.56 21.70
C ASP A 73 9.23 2.41 21.78
N LEU A 74 8.63 1.60 20.90
CA LEU A 74 7.19 1.35 20.88
C LEU A 74 6.71 0.69 22.19
N LEU A 75 7.57 -0.09 22.84
CA LEU A 75 7.28 -0.77 24.12
C LEU A 75 7.38 0.15 25.34
N LYS A 76 7.88 1.37 25.17
CA LYS A 76 8.09 2.32 26.29
C LYS A 76 6.88 3.25 26.44
N PRO A 77 6.59 3.70 27.69
CA PRO A 77 5.56 4.70 27.93
C PRO A 77 5.78 5.94 27.07
N ASN A 78 4.71 6.44 26.45
CA ASN A 78 4.73 7.61 25.54
C ASN A 78 5.76 7.48 24.39
N TYR A 79 6.11 6.24 24.00
CA TYR A 79 7.03 5.95 22.89
C TYR A 79 8.35 6.75 22.95
N ASN A 80 8.88 7.03 24.14
CA ASN A 80 10.04 7.93 24.33
C ASN A 80 9.87 9.32 23.67
N ASN A 81 8.66 9.88 23.65
CA ASN A 81 8.30 11.11 22.93
C ASN A 81 8.45 11.00 21.39
N LYS A 82 8.60 9.81 20.86
CA LYS A 82 8.60 9.60 19.40
C LYS A 82 7.17 9.57 18.86
N LYS A 83 7.05 9.94 17.60
CA LYS A 83 5.80 9.89 16.83
C LYS A 83 5.73 8.56 16.08
N ILE A 84 4.53 8.03 15.90
CA ILE A 84 4.33 6.83 15.08
C ILE A 84 4.04 7.26 13.65
N LEU A 85 4.76 6.65 12.69
CA LEU A 85 4.52 6.79 11.26
C LEU A 85 4.21 5.42 10.66
N MET A 86 2.98 5.22 10.22
CA MET A 86 2.57 4.01 9.49
C MET A 86 2.59 4.28 7.99
N ILE A 87 3.27 3.42 7.22
CA ILE A 87 3.42 3.57 5.77
C ILE A 87 2.82 2.35 5.07
N LEU A 88 1.85 2.56 4.19
CA LEU A 88 1.15 1.52 3.44
C LEU A 88 1.68 1.43 2.01
N HIS A 89 2.00 0.22 1.57
CA HIS A 89 2.50 -0.02 0.21
C HIS A 89 1.38 -0.09 -0.83
N GLY A 90 1.75 -0.02 -2.12
CA GLY A 90 0.84 -0.05 -3.25
C GLY A 90 0.51 -1.46 -3.77
N TYR A 91 -0.19 -1.48 -4.90
CA TYR A 91 -0.56 -2.71 -5.60
C TYR A 91 0.69 -3.49 -6.06
N GLN A 92 0.67 -4.80 -5.89
CA GLN A 92 1.78 -5.72 -6.21
C GLN A 92 3.14 -5.32 -5.60
N ALA A 93 3.07 -4.70 -4.42
CA ALA A 93 4.22 -4.35 -3.63
C ALA A 93 4.14 -5.01 -2.25
N SER A 94 5.09 -4.70 -1.40
CA SER A 94 5.13 -5.02 0.02
C SER A 94 5.84 -3.89 0.76
N SER A 95 5.89 -3.93 2.06
CA SER A 95 6.65 -3.01 2.92
C SER A 95 8.11 -2.86 2.49
N PHE A 96 8.63 -3.90 1.85
CA PHE A 96 9.97 -3.96 1.30
C PHE A 96 10.34 -2.78 0.38
N ILE A 97 9.40 -2.19 -0.36
CA ILE A 97 9.72 -1.04 -1.25
C ILE A 97 10.24 0.20 -0.51
N PHE A 98 10.06 0.26 0.82
CA PHE A 98 10.48 1.40 1.63
C PHE A 98 11.86 1.23 2.28
N TYR A 99 12.55 0.10 2.07
CA TYR A 99 13.82 -0.20 2.73
C TYR A 99 14.88 0.91 2.59
N ARG A 100 15.03 1.47 1.39
CA ARG A 100 15.97 2.55 1.13
C ARG A 100 15.58 3.87 1.80
N MET A 101 14.29 4.08 2.03
CA MET A 101 13.79 5.30 2.66
C MET A 101 14.01 5.29 4.18
N MET A 102 14.08 4.10 4.81
CA MET A 102 14.17 3.96 6.25
C MET A 102 15.33 4.74 6.88
N PRO A 103 16.57 4.72 6.34
CA PRO A 103 17.68 5.50 6.91
C PRO A 103 17.49 7.02 6.87
N PHE A 104 16.69 7.53 5.93
CA PHE A 104 16.46 8.97 5.73
C PHE A 104 15.24 9.52 6.48
N LEU A 105 14.39 8.65 7.02
CA LEU A 105 13.30 9.09 7.88
C LEU A 105 13.86 9.57 9.22
N SER A 106 13.26 10.64 9.74
CA SER A 106 13.70 11.26 10.98
C SER A 106 13.62 10.30 12.17
N ASP A 107 14.61 10.36 13.07
CA ASP A 107 14.62 9.60 14.32
C ASP A 107 13.49 9.96 15.30
N LYS A 108 12.76 11.03 15.01
CA LYS A 108 11.53 11.36 15.74
C LYS A 108 10.40 10.36 15.50
N PHE A 109 10.50 9.50 14.46
CA PHE A 109 9.50 8.50 14.15
C PHE A 109 9.89 7.10 14.60
N ILE A 110 8.93 6.38 15.15
CA ILE A 110 8.85 4.93 15.05
C ILE A 110 8.11 4.63 13.76
N VAL A 111 8.71 3.86 12.87
CA VAL A 111 8.15 3.59 11.54
C VAL A 111 7.61 2.18 11.48
N ILE A 112 6.37 2.03 11.01
CA ILE A 112 5.65 0.76 10.92
C ILE A 112 5.15 0.60 9.48
N CYS A 113 5.67 -0.39 8.77
CA CYS A 113 5.28 -0.66 7.38
C CYS A 113 4.74 -2.09 7.29
N PRO A 114 3.43 -2.30 7.43
CA PRO A 114 2.85 -3.62 7.25
C PRO A 114 2.77 -4.00 5.77
N ASP A 115 3.02 -5.26 5.47
CA ASP A 115 2.47 -5.87 4.27
C ASP A 115 0.96 -5.94 4.45
N LEU A 116 0.20 -5.35 3.52
CA LEU A 116 -1.26 -5.37 3.60
C LEU A 116 -1.76 -6.82 3.62
N ILE A 117 -2.83 -7.07 4.38
CA ILE A 117 -3.41 -8.41 4.47
C ILE A 117 -3.67 -9.00 3.08
N GLY A 118 -3.27 -10.24 2.86
CA GLY A 118 -3.37 -10.89 1.56
C GLY A 118 -2.27 -10.56 0.56
N THR A 119 -1.25 -9.78 0.95
CA THR A 119 -0.13 -9.39 0.08
C THR A 119 1.22 -9.62 0.76
N GLY A 120 2.33 -9.45 0.07
CA GLY A 120 3.68 -9.63 0.61
C GLY A 120 3.86 -10.97 1.31
N PHE A 121 4.31 -10.96 2.54
CA PHE A 121 4.39 -12.14 3.40
C PHE A 121 3.32 -12.19 4.52
N SER A 122 2.32 -11.30 4.47
CA SER A 122 1.17 -11.35 5.37
C SER A 122 0.25 -12.54 5.11
N SER A 123 -0.57 -12.89 6.10
CA SER A 123 -1.58 -13.95 5.99
C SER A 123 -2.47 -13.81 4.75
N ARG A 124 -2.91 -14.95 4.22
CA ARG A 124 -3.69 -15.08 2.99
C ARG A 124 -5.10 -15.62 3.27
N PRO A 125 -6.03 -14.81 3.80
CA PRO A 125 -7.39 -15.29 4.01
C PRO A 125 -8.12 -15.53 2.69
N LYS A 126 -8.89 -16.61 2.62
CA LYS A 126 -9.74 -16.95 1.46
C LYS A 126 -11.01 -16.11 1.51
N LEU A 127 -11.00 -14.97 0.86
CA LEU A 127 -12.16 -14.07 0.81
C LEU A 127 -12.55 -13.77 -0.63
N LYS A 128 -13.87 -13.55 -0.80
CA LYS A 128 -14.43 -12.99 -2.03
C LYS A 128 -15.22 -11.76 -1.63
N PHE A 129 -14.88 -10.64 -2.21
CA PHE A 129 -15.66 -9.42 -2.04
C PHE A 129 -16.89 -9.41 -2.94
N THR A 130 -17.94 -8.78 -2.50
CA THR A 130 -19.19 -8.59 -3.26
C THR A 130 -19.42 -7.13 -3.63
N SER A 131 -18.69 -6.22 -2.96
CA SER A 131 -18.79 -4.79 -3.24
C SER A 131 -17.44 -4.07 -3.02
N ASN A 132 -17.37 -2.85 -3.52
CA ASN A 132 -16.24 -1.94 -3.29
C ASN A 132 -16.08 -1.62 -1.80
N GLU A 133 -17.18 -1.33 -1.12
CA GLU A 133 -17.19 -0.98 0.31
C GLU A 133 -16.67 -2.13 1.15
N GLN A 134 -17.12 -3.37 0.90
CA GLN A 134 -16.63 -4.55 1.61
C GLN A 134 -15.13 -4.74 1.41
N CYS A 135 -14.63 -4.53 0.19
CA CYS A 135 -13.21 -4.62 -0.11
C CYS A 135 -12.40 -3.55 0.66
N ILE A 136 -12.84 -2.29 0.61
CA ILE A 136 -12.17 -1.19 1.33
C ILE A 136 -12.19 -1.45 2.83
N ASP A 137 -13.35 -1.79 3.39
CA ASP A 137 -13.51 -2.05 4.81
C ASP A 137 -12.59 -3.17 5.29
N PHE A 138 -12.44 -4.23 4.51
CA PHE A 138 -11.55 -5.33 4.86
C PHE A 138 -10.10 -4.88 5.07
N PHE A 139 -9.54 -4.09 4.17
CA PHE A 139 -8.18 -3.56 4.32
C PHE A 139 -8.08 -2.53 5.44
N VAL A 140 -9.03 -1.63 5.55
CA VAL A 140 -9.08 -0.59 6.58
C VAL A 140 -9.19 -1.19 7.99
N GLU A 141 -10.04 -2.20 8.16
CA GLU A 141 -10.18 -2.91 9.44
C GLU A 141 -8.91 -3.66 9.83
N SER A 142 -8.20 -4.28 8.88
CA SER A 142 -6.93 -4.94 9.17
C SER A 142 -5.88 -3.96 9.72
N ILE A 143 -5.85 -2.73 9.20
CA ILE A 143 -4.99 -1.65 9.70
C ILE A 143 -5.41 -1.23 11.12
N GLU A 144 -6.71 -1.11 11.36
CA GLU A 144 -7.23 -0.78 12.70
C GLU A 144 -6.90 -1.88 13.72
N LYS A 145 -7.00 -3.15 13.35
CA LYS A 145 -6.60 -4.27 14.19
C LYS A 145 -5.10 -4.24 14.51
N LEU A 146 -4.26 -3.88 13.53
CA LEU A 146 -2.83 -3.67 13.76
C LEU A 146 -2.58 -2.55 14.76
N ARG A 147 -3.23 -1.39 14.59
CA ARG A 147 -3.13 -0.26 15.53
C ARG A 147 -3.50 -0.68 16.96
N GLN A 148 -4.62 -1.37 17.12
CA GLN A 148 -5.10 -1.88 18.41
C GLN A 148 -4.10 -2.87 19.01
N LYS A 149 -3.58 -3.81 18.24
CA LYS A 149 -2.61 -4.82 18.70
C LYS A 149 -1.31 -4.20 19.18
N LEU A 150 -0.89 -3.10 18.56
CA LEU A 150 0.30 -2.35 18.93
C LEU A 150 0.03 -1.29 20.01
N ASN A 151 -1.21 -1.16 20.52
CA ASN A 151 -1.63 -0.16 21.49
C ASN A 151 -1.27 1.28 21.07
N ILE A 152 -1.37 1.57 19.78
CA ILE A 152 -1.10 2.91 19.24
C ILE A 152 -2.34 3.78 19.46
N GLU A 153 -2.19 4.88 20.21
CA GLU A 153 -3.28 5.82 20.44
C GLU A 153 -3.56 6.66 19.18
N LYS A 154 -2.52 7.24 18.60
CA LYS A 154 -2.61 8.10 17.44
C LYS A 154 -1.34 8.03 16.60
N PHE A 155 -1.45 8.18 15.27
CA PHE A 155 -0.31 8.04 14.37
C PHE A 155 -0.44 8.88 13.11
N TYR A 156 0.71 9.19 12.51
CA TYR A 156 0.78 9.70 11.14
C TYR A 156 0.60 8.54 10.18
N ILE A 157 -0.21 8.73 9.15
CA ILE A 157 -0.40 7.75 8.10
C ILE A 157 0.17 8.27 6.78
N CYS A 158 0.91 7.40 6.12
CA CYS A 158 1.46 7.62 4.78
C CYS A 158 1.09 6.43 3.90
N GLY A 159 0.94 6.65 2.60
CA GLY A 159 0.65 5.54 1.71
C GLY A 159 1.10 5.80 0.27
N HIS A 160 1.63 4.76 -0.37
CA HIS A 160 2.05 4.80 -1.76
C HIS A 160 0.98 4.17 -2.66
N SER A 161 0.65 4.87 -3.76
CA SER A 161 -0.25 4.33 -4.79
C SER A 161 -1.59 3.85 -4.19
N LEU A 162 -1.94 2.56 -4.32
CA LEU A 162 -3.11 1.93 -3.69
C LEU A 162 -3.09 2.05 -2.15
N GLY A 163 -1.91 1.97 -1.53
CA GLY A 163 -1.77 2.21 -0.09
C GLY A 163 -2.19 3.63 0.31
N GLY A 164 -2.00 4.62 -0.56
CA GLY A 164 -2.52 5.98 -0.37
C GLY A 164 -4.05 6.03 -0.37
N TYR A 165 -4.70 5.24 -1.21
CA TYR A 165 -6.15 5.10 -1.21
C TYR A 165 -6.67 4.48 0.08
N PHE A 166 -6.02 3.41 0.57
CA PHE A 166 -6.39 2.82 1.86
C PHE A 166 -6.07 3.73 3.05
N ALA A 167 -4.96 4.46 3.02
CA ALA A 167 -4.61 5.43 4.06
C ALA A 167 -5.68 6.52 4.22
N LEU A 168 -6.19 7.05 3.10
CA LEU A 168 -7.29 8.01 3.12
C LEU A 168 -8.60 7.41 3.60
N ASN A 169 -8.98 6.22 3.14
CA ASN A 169 -10.19 5.54 3.61
C ASN A 169 -10.10 5.22 5.11
N TYR A 170 -8.91 4.87 5.62
CA TYR A 170 -8.68 4.72 7.05
C TYR A 170 -8.88 6.05 7.79
N ALA A 171 -8.28 7.15 7.32
CA ALA A 171 -8.42 8.46 7.94
C ALA A 171 -9.89 8.97 7.92
N ILE A 172 -10.64 8.65 6.87
CA ILE A 172 -12.08 8.97 6.75
C ILE A 172 -12.90 8.16 7.77
N LYS A 173 -12.57 6.88 7.97
CA LYS A 173 -13.32 6.00 8.88
C LYS A 173 -12.93 6.19 10.35
N TYR A 174 -11.66 6.47 10.62
CA TYR A 174 -11.07 6.59 11.95
C TYR A 174 -10.28 7.88 12.16
N PRO A 175 -10.87 9.07 11.90
CA PRO A 175 -10.16 10.36 11.91
C PRO A 175 -9.53 10.68 13.27
N GLN A 176 -10.09 10.17 14.36
CA GLN A 176 -9.61 10.39 15.74
C GLN A 176 -8.26 9.74 16.01
N TYR A 177 -7.88 8.68 15.29
CA TYR A 177 -6.62 7.96 15.47
C TYR A 177 -5.51 8.41 14.51
N VAL A 178 -5.85 9.29 13.57
CA VAL A 178 -4.88 9.83 12.60
C VAL A 178 -4.47 11.25 12.98
N GLU A 179 -3.18 11.54 12.96
CA GLU A 179 -2.65 12.88 13.16
C GLU A 179 -3.16 13.86 12.09
N ASN A 180 -3.00 15.17 12.33
CA ASN A 180 -3.57 16.17 11.45
C ASN A 180 -2.98 16.17 10.03
N ASN A 181 -1.74 15.71 9.87
CA ASN A 181 -1.05 15.70 8.60
C ASN A 181 -0.97 14.26 8.05
N ILE A 182 -1.37 14.08 6.80
CA ILE A 182 -1.36 12.81 6.06
C ILE A 182 -0.45 12.98 4.85
N ALA A 183 0.53 12.11 4.65
CA ALA A 183 1.40 12.13 3.47
C ALA A 183 1.02 11.03 2.47
N LEU A 184 0.87 11.40 1.21
CA LEU A 184 0.44 10.48 0.15
C LEU A 184 1.47 10.49 -0.98
N MET A 185 2.06 9.36 -1.21
CA MET A 185 3.07 9.10 -2.23
C MET A 185 2.39 8.57 -3.49
N SER A 186 2.28 9.38 -4.53
CA SER A 186 1.66 8.98 -5.80
C SER A 186 0.30 8.27 -5.62
N PRO A 187 -0.62 8.82 -4.81
CA PRO A 187 -1.86 8.12 -4.45
C PRO A 187 -2.75 7.91 -5.66
N THR A 188 -3.45 6.78 -5.67
CA THR A 188 -4.48 6.49 -6.64
C THR A 188 -5.87 6.85 -6.11
N GLY A 189 -6.87 6.95 -6.98
CA GLY A 189 -8.28 7.06 -6.59
C GLY A 189 -8.71 8.43 -6.05
N ILE A 190 -7.94 9.49 -6.23
CA ILE A 190 -8.28 10.82 -5.75
C ILE A 190 -9.27 11.52 -6.68
N GLY A 191 -8.92 11.66 -7.96
CA GLY A 191 -9.69 12.43 -8.92
C GLY A 191 -11.01 11.77 -9.31
N ASP A 192 -12.05 12.58 -9.47
CA ASP A 192 -13.29 12.15 -10.12
C ASP A 192 -13.17 12.35 -11.64
N PRO A 193 -13.21 11.29 -12.44
CA PRO A 193 -13.14 11.39 -13.89
C PRO A 193 -14.24 12.25 -14.50
N LYS A 194 -15.40 12.36 -13.83
CA LYS A 194 -16.51 13.21 -14.29
C LYS A 194 -16.19 14.72 -14.25
N LYS A 195 -15.16 15.10 -13.47
CA LYS A 195 -14.72 16.50 -13.35
C LYS A 195 -13.62 16.86 -14.36
N GLY A 196 -13.35 15.98 -15.32
CA GLY A 196 -12.28 16.14 -16.30
C GLY A 196 -10.91 15.77 -15.73
N GLY A 197 -9.99 15.44 -16.62
CA GLY A 197 -8.71 14.83 -16.30
C GLY A 197 -8.84 13.32 -16.17
N ASP A 198 -8.14 12.61 -17.03
CA ASP A 198 -8.05 11.15 -17.01
C ASP A 198 -6.61 10.79 -16.68
N SER A 199 -6.40 9.85 -15.76
CA SER A 199 -5.08 9.32 -15.45
C SER A 199 -4.32 8.80 -16.68
N THR A 200 -5.03 8.53 -17.77
CA THR A 200 -4.44 8.13 -19.04
C THR A 200 -4.07 9.30 -19.95
N GLU A 201 -4.40 10.55 -19.62
CA GLU A 201 -4.07 11.71 -20.48
C GLU A 201 -2.56 11.88 -20.71
N ASN A 202 -1.74 11.42 -19.77
CA ASN A 202 -0.27 11.44 -19.88
C ASN A 202 0.31 10.30 -20.73
N LEU A 203 -0.53 9.36 -21.18
CA LEU A 203 -0.11 8.25 -22.03
C LEU A 203 -0.33 8.60 -23.51
N TYR A 204 0.60 8.24 -24.37
CA TYR A 204 0.36 8.29 -25.82
C TYR A 204 -0.83 7.40 -26.19
N LEU A 205 -1.60 7.77 -27.21
CA LEU A 205 -2.84 7.09 -27.61
C LEU A 205 -2.66 5.55 -27.71
N GLY A 206 -1.56 5.11 -28.32
CA GLY A 206 -1.23 3.68 -28.43
C GLY A 206 -1.00 2.99 -27.08
N GLN A 207 -0.36 3.69 -26.13
CA GLN A 207 -0.14 3.18 -24.78
C GLN A 207 -1.46 3.12 -23.99
N ARG A 208 -2.33 4.11 -24.15
CA ARG A 208 -3.69 4.11 -23.55
C ARG A 208 -4.51 2.92 -24.02
N VAL A 209 -4.51 2.67 -25.34
CA VAL A 209 -5.21 1.53 -25.94
C VAL A 209 -4.62 0.22 -25.43
N LEU A 210 -3.30 0.04 -25.48
CA LEU A 210 -2.63 -1.18 -25.02
C LEU A 210 -2.87 -1.41 -23.53
N PHE A 211 -2.74 -0.37 -22.69
CA PHE A 211 -2.99 -0.44 -21.26
C PHE A 211 -4.44 -0.83 -20.97
N SER A 212 -5.41 -0.16 -21.61
CA SER A 212 -6.82 -0.48 -21.47
C SER A 212 -7.16 -1.91 -21.88
N TRP A 213 -6.60 -2.40 -23.00
CA TRP A 213 -6.79 -3.78 -23.47
C TRP A 213 -6.18 -4.80 -22.50
N THR A 214 -4.93 -4.57 -22.08
CA THR A 214 -4.22 -5.46 -21.16
C THR A 214 -4.95 -5.57 -19.83
N MET A 215 -5.36 -4.44 -19.28
CA MET A 215 -6.10 -4.39 -18.03
C MET A 215 -7.53 -4.95 -18.19
N GLY A 216 -8.15 -4.76 -19.36
CA GLY A 216 -9.44 -5.38 -19.69
C GLY A 216 -9.35 -6.91 -19.70
N ILE A 217 -8.33 -7.47 -20.33
CA ILE A 217 -8.08 -8.92 -20.34
C ILE A 217 -7.83 -9.44 -18.93
N LEU A 218 -7.00 -8.76 -18.12
CA LEU A 218 -6.75 -9.12 -16.72
C LEU A 218 -8.04 -9.05 -15.89
N PHE A 219 -8.89 -8.06 -16.15
CA PHE A 219 -10.18 -7.91 -15.48
C PHE A 219 -11.13 -9.08 -15.78
N TYR A 220 -11.19 -9.55 -17.03
CA TYR A 220 -12.04 -10.68 -17.42
C TYR A 220 -11.46 -12.04 -17.00
N LEU A 221 -10.14 -12.16 -16.88
CA LEU A 221 -9.45 -13.40 -16.54
C LEU A 221 -9.07 -13.48 -15.04
N GLN A 222 -9.84 -12.89 -14.16
CA GLN A 222 -9.57 -12.78 -12.72
C GLN A 222 -8.88 -13.98 -12.05
N PRO A 223 -9.33 -15.23 -12.26
CA PRO A 223 -8.69 -16.40 -11.62
C PRO A 223 -7.32 -16.79 -12.17
N THR A 224 -7.03 -16.38 -13.42
CA THR A 224 -5.75 -16.64 -14.12
C THR A 224 -4.82 -15.42 -14.14
N SER A 225 -5.31 -14.28 -13.63
CA SER A 225 -4.59 -13.01 -13.66
C SER A 225 -3.28 -13.07 -12.86
N GLN A 226 -3.23 -13.83 -11.77
CA GLN A 226 -2.02 -14.01 -10.96
C GLN A 226 -0.86 -14.59 -11.76
N SER A 227 -1.10 -15.65 -12.53
CA SER A 227 -0.06 -16.27 -13.36
C SER A 227 0.42 -15.34 -14.48
N LEU A 228 -0.50 -14.56 -15.08
CA LEU A 228 -0.17 -13.57 -16.10
C LEU A 228 0.55 -12.35 -15.49
N SER A 229 0.10 -11.86 -14.35
CA SER A 229 0.75 -10.78 -13.60
C SER A 229 2.16 -11.18 -13.17
N LYS A 230 2.34 -12.39 -12.63
CA LYS A 230 3.65 -12.95 -12.27
C LYS A 230 4.62 -12.85 -13.45
N ASN A 231 4.23 -13.33 -14.62
CA ASN A 231 5.08 -13.33 -15.80
C ASN A 231 5.35 -11.93 -16.36
N PHE A 232 4.35 -11.07 -16.39
CA PHE A 232 4.48 -9.70 -16.88
C PHE A 232 5.38 -8.83 -16.00
N PHE A 233 5.20 -8.89 -14.67
CA PHE A 233 5.99 -8.09 -13.75
C PHE A 233 7.39 -8.64 -13.53
N MET A 234 7.57 -9.97 -13.56
CA MET A 234 8.91 -10.57 -13.55
C MET A 234 9.72 -10.18 -14.79
N ALA A 235 9.09 -10.16 -15.96
CA ALA A 235 9.75 -9.73 -17.21
C ALA A 235 10.14 -8.25 -17.21
N ASN A 236 9.32 -7.39 -16.57
CA ASN A 236 9.58 -5.95 -16.52
C ASN A 236 10.54 -5.54 -15.38
N SER A 237 10.65 -6.35 -14.32
CA SER A 237 11.63 -6.08 -13.24
C SER A 237 13.07 -6.33 -13.67
N THR A 238 13.29 -7.08 -14.75
CA THR A 238 14.63 -7.39 -15.30
C THR A 238 15.04 -6.50 -16.49
N LYS A 239 14.10 -5.73 -17.05
CA LYS A 239 14.43 -4.77 -18.11
C LYS A 239 15.05 -3.53 -17.50
N LYS A 240 16.37 -3.36 -17.66
CA LYS A 240 17.02 -2.06 -17.52
C LYS A 240 16.35 -1.09 -18.50
N GLY A 241 15.73 -0.03 -17.99
CA GLY A 241 15.54 1.16 -18.81
C GLY A 241 16.91 1.70 -19.16
N GLU A 242 17.18 1.97 -20.42
CA GLU A 242 18.45 2.57 -20.89
C GLU A 242 18.69 3.97 -20.27
N ASP A 243 17.68 4.55 -19.59
CA ASP A 243 17.70 5.84 -18.91
C ASP A 243 17.69 5.77 -17.39
N ASP A 244 17.86 4.58 -16.76
CA ASP A 244 17.87 4.43 -15.30
C ASP A 244 19.12 5.11 -14.71
N LYS A 245 18.99 6.40 -14.42
CA LYS A 245 19.93 7.20 -13.61
C LYS A 245 20.06 6.70 -12.17
N PHE A 246 19.38 5.62 -11.85
CA PHE A 246 19.25 5.05 -10.54
C PHE A 246 20.08 3.76 -10.45
N GLU A 247 21.22 3.84 -9.79
CA GLU A 247 22.15 2.72 -9.62
C GLU A 247 21.66 1.76 -8.52
N ILE A 248 20.77 0.81 -8.89
CA ILE A 248 20.63 -0.42 -8.12
C ILE A 248 21.74 -1.38 -8.60
N SER A 249 22.56 -1.87 -7.70
CA SER A 249 23.58 -2.85 -8.06
C SER A 249 22.94 -4.13 -8.63
N LYS A 250 23.68 -4.86 -9.46
CA LYS A 250 23.16 -6.14 -10.01
C LYS A 250 22.75 -7.12 -8.92
N GLU A 251 23.50 -7.14 -7.83
CA GLU A 251 23.26 -8.02 -6.68
C GLU A 251 22.00 -7.60 -5.92
N GLU A 252 21.83 -6.31 -5.66
CA GLU A 252 20.61 -5.77 -5.05
C GLU A 252 19.37 -6.07 -5.89
N ASN A 253 19.44 -5.90 -7.20
CA ASN A 253 18.36 -6.23 -8.12
C ASN A 253 18.02 -7.73 -8.12
N LEU A 254 19.04 -8.58 -7.98
CA LEU A 254 18.83 -10.03 -7.87
C LEU A 254 18.07 -10.40 -6.58
N LEU A 255 18.48 -9.84 -5.44
CA LEU A 255 17.79 -10.07 -4.16
C LEU A 255 16.35 -9.54 -4.17
N ILE A 256 16.12 -8.34 -4.72
CA ILE A 256 14.77 -7.79 -4.94
C ILE A 256 13.93 -8.76 -5.76
N GLY A 257 14.49 -9.27 -6.85
CA GLY A 257 13.85 -10.26 -7.70
C GLY A 257 13.49 -11.55 -6.97
N GLN A 258 14.36 -12.03 -6.09
CA GLN A 258 14.13 -13.23 -5.27
C GLN A 258 13.00 -13.01 -4.25
N ILE A 259 13.02 -11.91 -3.50
CA ILE A 259 11.96 -11.56 -2.54
C ILE A 259 10.61 -11.46 -3.26
N ARG A 260 10.55 -10.73 -4.39
CA ARG A 260 9.32 -10.61 -5.18
C ARG A 260 8.83 -11.97 -5.71
N ARG A 261 9.73 -12.84 -6.16
CA ARG A 261 9.37 -14.17 -6.61
C ARG A 261 8.73 -14.97 -5.46
N MET A 262 9.28 -14.90 -4.26
CA MET A 262 8.73 -15.59 -3.10
C MET A 262 7.34 -15.08 -2.72
N HIS A 263 7.03 -13.79 -2.88
CA HIS A 263 5.67 -13.29 -2.71
C HIS A 263 4.67 -14.00 -3.62
N PHE A 264 5.07 -14.33 -4.86
CA PHE A 264 4.24 -15.07 -5.81
C PHE A 264 4.23 -16.59 -5.57
N ASP A 265 5.22 -17.12 -4.87
CA ASP A 265 5.24 -18.55 -4.48
C ASP A 265 4.35 -18.81 -3.26
N TYR A 266 3.92 -17.76 -2.55
CA TYR A 266 2.86 -17.82 -1.54
C TYR A 266 1.50 -18.15 -2.18
N PRO A 267 0.55 -18.66 -1.39
CA PRO A 267 -0.81 -18.94 -1.88
C PRO A 267 -1.44 -17.73 -2.57
N PRO A 268 -2.54 -17.93 -3.34
CA PRO A 268 -3.25 -16.84 -4.01
C PRO A 268 -3.52 -15.68 -3.07
N ASP A 269 -3.20 -14.48 -3.52
CA ASP A 269 -3.31 -13.24 -2.76
C ASP A 269 -4.64 -12.51 -3.00
N LEU A 270 -4.86 -11.46 -2.24
CA LEU A 270 -6.01 -10.58 -2.39
C LEU A 270 -5.77 -9.44 -3.40
N GLU A 271 -4.75 -9.55 -4.26
CA GLU A 271 -4.49 -8.52 -5.28
C GLU A 271 -5.64 -8.36 -6.29
N THR A 272 -6.51 -9.35 -6.38
CA THR A 272 -7.79 -9.21 -7.12
C THR A 272 -8.69 -8.11 -6.56
N CYS A 273 -8.41 -7.58 -5.36
CA CYS A 273 -9.10 -6.42 -4.78
C CYS A 273 -9.14 -5.22 -5.74
N ILE A 274 -8.13 -5.08 -6.61
CA ILE A 274 -8.06 -3.99 -7.59
C ILE A 274 -9.31 -3.89 -8.45
N PHE A 275 -9.96 -5.01 -8.76
CA PHE A 275 -11.18 -5.07 -9.57
C PHE A 275 -12.43 -4.59 -8.83
N TYR A 276 -12.38 -4.49 -7.51
CA TYR A 276 -13.43 -3.90 -6.70
C TYR A 276 -13.22 -2.40 -6.48
N ILE A 277 -11.97 -1.94 -6.51
CA ILE A 277 -11.60 -0.54 -6.30
C ILE A 277 -11.74 0.27 -7.59
N TYR A 278 -11.47 -0.35 -8.72
CA TYR A 278 -11.52 0.30 -10.03
C TYR A 278 -12.54 -0.29 -10.97
N ARG A 279 -13.02 0.55 -11.90
CA ARG A 279 -13.86 0.16 -13.03
C ARG A 279 -12.99 0.08 -14.29
N HIS A 280 -13.44 -0.72 -15.24
CA HIS A 280 -12.88 -0.69 -16.59
C HIS A 280 -13.43 0.51 -17.37
N PRO A 281 -12.63 1.27 -18.16
CA PRO A 281 -11.18 1.13 -18.26
C PRO A 281 -10.46 1.66 -17.01
N LEU A 282 -9.44 0.92 -16.60
CA LEU A 282 -8.61 1.32 -15.48
C LEU A 282 -7.74 2.55 -15.81
N PRO A 283 -7.38 3.36 -14.82
CA PRO A 283 -7.67 3.27 -13.39
C PRO A 283 -8.81 4.21 -12.92
N THR A 284 -10.02 4.04 -13.42
CA THR A 284 -11.17 4.83 -12.96
C THR A 284 -11.65 4.31 -11.61
N PRO A 285 -11.54 5.06 -10.51
CA PRO A 285 -11.96 4.60 -9.20
C PRO A 285 -13.49 4.44 -9.14
N VAL A 286 -13.96 3.40 -8.44
CA VAL A 286 -15.40 3.23 -8.16
C VAL A 286 -15.89 4.35 -7.25
N LYS A 287 -15.04 4.71 -6.26
CA LYS A 287 -15.29 5.76 -5.28
C LYS A 287 -14.15 6.77 -5.28
N PRO A 288 -14.22 7.84 -6.09
CA PRO A 288 -13.26 8.93 -6.04
C PRO A 288 -13.25 9.63 -4.70
N LEU A 289 -12.08 9.99 -4.17
CA LEU A 289 -11.95 10.53 -2.82
C LEU A 289 -11.92 12.06 -2.75
N GLU A 290 -11.82 12.76 -3.87
CA GLU A 290 -11.66 14.24 -3.92
C GLU A 290 -12.69 15.00 -3.08
N ASP A 291 -13.98 14.73 -3.28
CA ASP A 291 -15.05 15.39 -2.53
C ASP A 291 -15.19 14.85 -1.11
N ILE A 292 -14.97 13.54 -0.95
CA ILE A 292 -15.09 12.85 0.33
C ILE A 292 -14.06 13.37 1.34
N ILE A 293 -12.83 13.63 0.90
CA ILE A 293 -11.78 14.25 1.72
C ILE A 293 -12.24 15.59 2.26
N VAL A 294 -12.80 16.43 1.39
CA VAL A 294 -13.27 17.78 1.76
C VAL A 294 -14.41 17.74 2.75
N GLU A 295 -15.31 16.77 2.60
CA GLU A 295 -16.52 16.63 3.42
C GLU A 295 -16.25 15.94 4.76
N LYS A 296 -15.51 14.81 4.74
CA LYS A 296 -15.42 13.90 5.88
C LYS A 296 -14.24 14.15 6.81
N ILE A 297 -13.16 14.72 6.30
CA ILE A 297 -11.96 15.03 7.09
C ILE A 297 -11.48 16.48 6.86
N PRO A 298 -12.39 17.47 7.05
CA PRO A 298 -12.07 18.87 6.79
C PRO A 298 -10.97 19.43 7.70
N GLU A 299 -10.65 18.80 8.81
CA GLU A 299 -9.58 19.20 9.73
C GLU A 299 -8.20 18.69 9.31
N LYS A 300 -8.10 17.72 8.40
CA LYS A 300 -6.81 17.11 8.02
C LYS A 300 -6.10 17.92 6.93
N ASN A 301 -4.78 18.01 7.04
CA ASN A 301 -3.90 18.51 5.99
C ASN A 301 -3.37 17.32 5.19
N ILE A 302 -3.36 17.41 3.87
CA ILE A 302 -2.91 16.33 3.01
C ILE A 302 -1.74 16.79 2.16
N ILE A 303 -0.66 16.05 2.24
CA ILE A 303 0.60 16.29 1.54
C ILE A 303 0.66 15.27 0.39
N PHE A 304 0.50 15.74 -0.83
CA PHE A 304 0.61 14.93 -2.04
C PHE A 304 2.00 15.05 -2.63
N ILE A 305 2.65 13.90 -2.88
CA ILE A 305 4.01 13.83 -3.41
C ILE A 305 3.97 12.93 -4.66
N PHE A 306 4.38 13.47 -5.80
CA PHE A 306 4.43 12.72 -7.07
C PHE A 306 5.81 12.82 -7.69
N GLY A 307 6.20 11.82 -8.45
CA GLY A 307 7.27 11.97 -9.43
C GLY A 307 6.81 12.85 -10.61
N GLU A 308 7.73 13.56 -11.24
CA GLU A 308 7.44 14.40 -12.40
C GLU A 308 6.83 13.58 -13.55
N GLU A 309 7.41 12.42 -13.82
CA GLU A 309 7.00 11.48 -14.89
C GLU A 309 5.99 10.43 -14.41
N ASP A 310 5.39 10.64 -13.22
CA ASP A 310 4.42 9.71 -12.68
C ASP A 310 3.14 9.66 -13.53
N TRP A 311 2.72 8.46 -13.86
CA TRP A 311 1.52 8.21 -14.66
C TRP A 311 0.21 8.30 -13.86
N MET A 312 0.29 8.43 -12.51
CA MET A 312 -0.90 8.58 -11.68
C MET A 312 -1.65 9.87 -11.96
N ASP A 313 -2.97 9.82 -11.79
CA ASP A 313 -3.83 10.99 -11.91
C ASP A 313 -3.46 12.09 -10.90
N LYS A 314 -3.06 13.23 -11.43
CA LYS A 314 -2.71 14.43 -10.66
C LYS A 314 -3.82 15.48 -10.68
N PHE A 315 -4.88 15.32 -11.46
CA PHE A 315 -5.89 16.37 -11.67
C PHE A 315 -6.74 16.62 -10.44
N GLY A 316 -7.26 15.56 -9.79
CA GLY A 316 -8.00 15.68 -8.54
C GLY A 316 -7.16 16.35 -7.45
N THR A 317 -5.90 15.96 -7.34
CA THR A 317 -4.95 16.54 -6.40
C THR A 317 -4.67 18.02 -6.70
N LYS A 318 -4.48 18.37 -7.97
CA LYS A 318 -4.29 19.78 -8.39
C LYS A 318 -5.53 20.62 -8.10
N ARG A 319 -6.74 20.09 -8.26
CA ARG A 319 -7.98 20.80 -7.91
C ARG A 319 -8.07 21.05 -6.41
N LEU A 320 -7.75 20.05 -5.57
CA LEU A 320 -7.67 20.22 -4.11
C LEU A 320 -6.63 21.26 -3.73
N HIS A 321 -5.41 21.19 -4.29
CA HIS A 321 -4.36 22.18 -4.04
C HIS A 321 -4.79 23.59 -4.44
N LYS A 322 -5.46 23.76 -5.57
CA LYS A 322 -5.97 25.06 -6.01
C LYS A 322 -7.05 25.60 -5.05
N LYS A 323 -7.84 24.71 -4.44
CA LYS A 323 -8.89 25.06 -3.48
C LYS A 323 -8.29 25.62 -2.17
N ASP A 324 -7.26 24.97 -1.64
CA ASP A 324 -6.54 25.40 -0.44
C ASP A 324 -5.09 24.87 -0.46
N LYS A 325 -4.14 25.77 -0.81
CA LYS A 325 -2.72 25.42 -0.95
C LYS A 325 -2.03 25.08 0.38
N ASN A 326 -2.51 25.61 1.48
CA ASN A 326 -1.93 25.35 2.79
C ASN A 326 -2.35 23.99 3.33
N LYS A 327 -3.60 23.61 3.08
CA LYS A 327 -4.21 22.37 3.52
C LYS A 327 -3.86 21.20 2.61
N TYR A 328 -3.88 21.39 1.30
CA TYR A 328 -3.59 20.39 0.29
C TYR A 328 -2.26 20.71 -0.39
N LYS A 329 -1.15 20.40 0.29
CA LYS A 329 0.19 20.63 -0.25
C LYS A 329 0.48 19.68 -1.40
N TYR A 330 1.19 20.15 -2.42
CA TYR A 330 1.48 19.40 -3.62
C TYR A 330 2.96 19.54 -3.99
N TYR A 331 3.68 18.44 -4.02
CA TYR A 331 5.10 18.35 -4.31
C TYR A 331 5.34 17.49 -5.55
N ILE A 332 6.27 17.91 -6.38
CA ILE A 332 6.78 17.14 -7.52
C ILE A 332 8.26 16.89 -7.30
N ILE A 333 8.66 15.62 -7.36
CA ILE A 333 10.05 15.21 -7.32
C ILE A 333 10.54 15.07 -8.78
N PRO A 334 11.58 15.81 -9.21
CA PRO A 334 12.02 15.82 -10.59
C PRO A 334 12.74 14.53 -10.98
N ASN A 335 12.72 14.24 -12.29
CA ASN A 335 13.46 13.13 -12.92
C ASN A 335 13.15 11.75 -12.28
N CYS A 336 11.90 11.47 -11.99
CA CYS A 336 11.45 10.17 -11.51
C CYS A 336 9.97 9.92 -11.82
N GLY A 337 9.60 8.64 -11.86
CA GLY A 337 8.25 8.19 -12.13
C GLY A 337 7.51 7.72 -10.87
N HIS A 338 6.62 6.74 -11.07
CA HIS A 338 5.76 6.19 -9.99
C HIS A 338 6.54 5.48 -8.87
N ARG A 339 7.74 4.99 -9.16
CA ARG A 339 8.58 4.27 -8.19
C ARG A 339 9.54 5.18 -7.41
N TRP A 340 9.34 6.49 -7.42
CA TRP A 340 10.19 7.44 -6.72
C TRP A 340 10.47 7.11 -5.24
N PRO A 341 9.59 6.40 -4.48
CA PRO A 341 9.93 5.99 -3.11
C PRO A 341 11.13 5.02 -3.03
N MET A 342 11.55 4.46 -4.16
CA MET A 342 12.78 3.65 -4.29
C MET A 342 13.89 4.40 -5.03
N GLU A 343 13.57 5.39 -5.85
CA GLU A 343 14.47 6.07 -6.78
C GLU A 343 14.99 7.41 -6.24
N LYS A 344 14.14 8.14 -5.50
CA LYS A 344 14.40 9.49 -4.96
C LYS A 344 14.11 9.55 -3.47
N VAL A 345 14.73 8.63 -2.74
CA VAL A 345 14.42 8.36 -1.33
C VAL A 345 14.72 9.54 -0.41
N GLU A 346 15.82 10.26 -0.63
CA GLU A 346 16.23 11.38 0.21
C GLU A 346 15.28 12.56 0.07
N GLU A 347 14.95 12.93 -1.18
CA GLU A 347 14.02 14.01 -1.46
C GLU A 347 12.62 13.70 -0.91
N GLY A 348 12.16 12.46 -1.08
CA GLY A 348 10.86 12.01 -0.57
C GLY A 348 10.82 12.00 0.95
N ALA A 349 11.84 11.43 1.61
CA ALA A 349 11.95 11.41 3.06
C ALA A 349 12.05 12.82 3.64
N LYS A 350 12.77 13.74 2.99
CA LYS A 350 12.85 15.14 3.39
C LYS A 350 11.46 15.78 3.42
N ILE A 351 10.67 15.64 2.36
CA ILE A 351 9.31 16.17 2.30
C ILE A 351 8.45 15.60 3.42
N ILE A 352 8.53 14.28 3.68
CA ILE A 352 7.81 13.61 4.77
C ILE A 352 8.24 14.18 6.13
N ASN A 353 9.55 14.26 6.39
CA ASN A 353 10.11 14.75 7.66
C ASN A 353 9.72 16.20 7.98
N GLU A 354 9.63 17.05 6.96
CA GLU A 354 9.30 18.47 7.10
C GLU A 354 7.80 18.72 7.30
N ASN A 355 6.94 17.78 6.87
CA ASN A 355 5.50 17.99 6.87
C ASN A 355 4.74 17.13 7.90
N LEU A 356 5.32 16.05 8.44
CA LEU A 356 4.77 15.24 9.50
C LEU A 356 5.51 15.46 10.83
#